data_0c01eb0db2073eff5fcbe12ddef6978e
#
_entry.id   0c01eb0db2073eff5fcbe12ddef6978e
#
_cell.length_a   1.000
_cell.length_b   1.000
_cell.length_c   1.000
_cell.angle_alpha   90.00
_cell.angle_beta   90.00
_cell.angle_gamma   90.00
#
_symmetry.space_group_name_H-M   'P 1'
#
loop_
_entity.id
_entity.type
_entity.pdbx_description
1 polymer ?
#
loop_
_entity_poly.entity_id
_entity_poly.type
_entity_poly.pdbx_seq_one_letter_code
_entity_poly.pdbx_strand_id
1 'polypeptide(L)'
;MRFIDIHTHSSRPCGNSIYNSGTTHIPGRIISTGIHPWHTHDNPESAFASVAECAVADNTAAIGECGLDALRGSAPLDVQEKIFTAHAQLAEGVRKPLIIHCVKAYDRLMALRNTIKPQQEWIIHGFRGKPELALQLIKAGFHISLGEKFNPDSARAIPAERLFIESDESQCPIKEIYTAVATAKGMSIEELALRTEANARIFKQF
;
A
#
# COMPACT_ATOMS: atom_id res chain seq x y z
N MET A 1 -6.52 -20.54 -8.98
CA MET A 1 -6.60 -19.06 -9.04
C MET A 1 -6.34 -18.51 -7.63
N ARG A 2 -5.42 -17.58 -7.51
CA ARG A 2 -5.06 -16.95 -6.23
C ARG A 2 -5.57 -15.50 -6.25
N PHE A 3 -6.21 -15.07 -5.17
CA PHE A 3 -6.57 -13.67 -4.93
C PHE A 3 -5.56 -13.10 -3.94
N ILE A 4 -4.73 -12.19 -4.42
CA ILE A 4 -3.73 -11.52 -3.58
C ILE A 4 -4.38 -10.30 -2.93
N ASP A 5 -4.24 -10.20 -1.62
CA ASP A 5 -4.69 -9.06 -0.80
C ASP A 5 -3.45 -8.33 -0.28
N ILE A 6 -3.08 -7.22 -0.89
CA ILE A 6 -1.81 -6.57 -0.56
C ILE A 6 -1.84 -5.76 0.73
N HIS A 7 -3.02 -5.53 1.30
CA HIS A 7 -3.14 -4.75 2.54
C HIS A 7 -4.44 -5.10 3.27
N THR A 8 -4.31 -5.64 4.48
CA THR A 8 -5.46 -5.99 5.32
C THR A 8 -5.17 -5.77 6.80
N HIS A 9 -6.21 -5.36 7.54
CA HIS A 9 -6.22 -5.32 9.01
C HIS A 9 -6.92 -6.55 9.61
N SER A 10 -7.39 -7.48 8.79
CA SER A 10 -8.10 -8.67 9.27
C SER A 10 -7.17 -9.60 10.03
N SER A 11 -7.56 -9.97 11.25
CA SER A 11 -6.85 -10.97 12.05
C SER A 11 -6.99 -12.39 11.51
N ARG A 12 -7.91 -12.64 10.56
CA ARG A 12 -8.12 -13.97 9.96
C ARG A 12 -6.92 -14.35 9.10
N PRO A 13 -6.30 -15.52 9.32
CA PRO A 13 -5.20 -15.96 8.50
C PRO A 13 -5.64 -16.14 7.04
N CYS A 14 -4.93 -15.51 6.13
CA CYS A 14 -5.07 -15.77 4.69
C CYS A 14 -3.66 -15.85 4.09
N GLY A 15 -3.28 -16.99 3.54
CA GLY A 15 -1.94 -17.24 3.02
C GLY A 15 -1.54 -16.38 1.82
N ASN A 16 -2.49 -15.59 1.28
CA ASN A 16 -2.27 -14.71 0.14
C ASN A 16 -2.49 -13.23 0.51
N SER A 17 -2.34 -12.86 1.78
CA SER A 17 -2.53 -11.48 2.23
C SER A 17 -1.31 -10.93 2.96
N ILE A 18 -1.08 -9.62 2.81
CA ILE A 18 -0.13 -8.85 3.62
C ILE A 18 -0.92 -8.19 4.75
N TYR A 19 -0.64 -8.61 5.97
CA TYR A 19 -1.26 -8.04 7.17
C TYR A 19 -0.51 -6.79 7.61
N ASN A 20 -1.23 -5.70 7.81
CA ASN A 20 -0.66 -4.49 8.41
C ASN A 20 -0.40 -4.70 9.90
N SER A 21 0.85 -4.87 10.26
CA SER A 21 1.24 -5.17 11.65
C SER A 21 1.62 -3.93 12.46
N GLY A 22 1.62 -2.75 11.82
CA GLY A 22 2.12 -1.53 12.45
C GLY A 22 3.59 -1.69 12.83
N THR A 23 3.92 -1.52 14.10
CA THR A 23 5.30 -1.60 14.62
C THR A 23 5.63 -2.96 15.25
N THR A 24 4.78 -3.98 15.08
CA THR A 24 4.91 -5.28 15.78
C THR A 24 5.25 -6.39 14.80
N HIS A 25 6.28 -7.16 15.10
CA HIS A 25 6.57 -8.39 14.35
C HIS A 25 5.57 -9.50 14.71
N ILE A 26 4.97 -10.13 13.69
CA ILE A 26 4.02 -11.24 13.85
C ILE A 26 4.56 -12.47 13.13
N PRO A 27 5.09 -13.47 13.87
CA PRO A 27 5.58 -14.70 13.27
C PRO A 27 4.50 -15.47 12.50
N GLY A 28 4.89 -16.09 11.38
CA GLY A 28 4.01 -16.97 10.60
C GLY A 28 2.98 -16.26 9.71
N ARG A 29 3.00 -14.93 9.65
CA ARG A 29 2.18 -14.14 8.73
C ARG A 29 3.07 -13.33 7.80
N ILE A 30 2.66 -13.15 6.57
CA ILE A 30 3.23 -12.14 5.69
C ILE A 30 2.74 -10.78 6.18
N ILE A 31 3.65 -9.86 6.50
CA ILE A 31 3.33 -8.57 7.11
C ILE A 31 3.87 -7.39 6.31
N SER A 32 3.26 -6.23 6.50
CA SER A 32 3.88 -4.93 6.32
C SER A 32 4.09 -4.25 7.67
N THR A 33 5.12 -3.40 7.77
CA THR A 33 5.48 -2.70 9.00
C THR A 33 5.75 -1.22 8.74
N GLY A 34 5.16 -0.35 9.55
CA GLY A 34 5.30 1.11 9.39
C GLY A 34 4.57 1.90 10.45
N ILE A 35 4.79 3.21 10.45
CA ILE A 35 4.08 4.17 11.30
C ILE A 35 3.03 4.87 10.45
N HIS A 36 1.76 4.59 10.74
CA HIS A 36 0.63 5.25 10.09
C HIS A 36 0.60 6.77 10.42
N PRO A 37 0.22 7.66 9.50
CA PRO A 37 0.18 9.12 9.76
C PRO A 37 -0.74 9.55 10.91
N TRP A 38 -1.64 8.70 11.36
CA TRP A 38 -2.46 8.95 12.55
C TRP A 38 -1.71 8.74 13.88
N HIS A 39 -0.52 8.13 13.86
CA HIS A 39 0.30 7.80 15.03
C HIS A 39 1.69 8.44 15.02
N THR A 40 1.89 9.48 14.22
CA THR A 40 3.20 10.14 14.04
C THR A 40 3.61 11.03 15.22
N HIS A 41 2.74 11.29 16.18
CA HIS A 41 3.06 12.08 17.40
C HIS A 41 3.52 11.21 18.58
N ASP A 42 3.30 9.88 18.55
CA ASP A 42 3.57 8.97 19.66
C ASP A 42 5.00 8.43 19.59
N ASN A 43 5.97 9.19 20.13
CA ASN A 43 7.38 8.80 20.19
C ASN A 43 7.91 8.18 18.87
N PRO A 44 8.00 8.95 17.79
CA PRO A 44 8.27 8.40 16.46
C PRO A 44 9.66 7.75 16.35
N GLU A 45 10.63 8.14 17.17
CA GLU A 45 11.97 7.54 17.15
C GLU A 45 11.95 6.09 17.65
N SER A 46 11.30 5.83 18.79
CA SER A 46 11.15 4.49 19.33
C SER A 46 10.28 3.59 18.44
N ALA A 47 9.17 4.14 17.92
CA ALA A 47 8.32 3.43 16.98
C ALA A 47 9.08 3.06 15.71
N PHE A 48 9.91 3.97 15.19
CA PHE A 48 10.71 3.72 14.00
C PHE A 48 11.80 2.66 14.22
N ALA A 49 12.40 2.62 15.41
CA ALA A 49 13.34 1.56 15.77
C ALA A 49 12.67 0.17 15.68
N SER A 50 11.45 0.02 16.23
CA SER A 50 10.68 -1.22 16.12
C SER A 50 10.32 -1.58 14.67
N VAL A 51 9.96 -0.58 13.85
CA VAL A 51 9.73 -0.78 12.41
C VAL A 51 11.01 -1.30 11.72
N ALA A 52 12.18 -0.71 12.04
CA ALA A 52 13.45 -1.11 11.43
C ALA A 52 13.82 -2.57 11.82
N GLU A 53 13.58 -2.97 13.06
CA GLU A 53 13.75 -4.36 13.50
C GLU A 53 12.80 -5.33 12.76
N CYS A 54 11.53 -4.97 12.61
CA CYS A 54 10.57 -5.77 11.85
C CYS A 54 10.90 -5.83 10.35
N ALA A 55 11.45 -4.75 9.79
CA ALA A 55 11.70 -4.62 8.36
C ALA A 55 12.67 -5.65 7.80
N VAL A 56 13.61 -6.15 8.60
CA VAL A 56 14.61 -7.14 8.16
C VAL A 56 14.12 -8.58 8.21
N ALA A 57 12.97 -8.85 8.84
CA ALA A 57 12.42 -10.20 8.95
C ALA A 57 11.98 -10.73 7.56
N ASP A 58 12.18 -12.04 7.33
CA ASP A 58 11.87 -12.70 6.05
C ASP A 58 10.38 -12.65 5.69
N ASN A 59 9.50 -12.64 6.69
CA ASN A 59 8.05 -12.57 6.50
C ASN A 59 7.53 -11.13 6.34
N THR A 60 8.38 -10.11 6.41
CA THR A 60 8.00 -8.72 6.09
C THR A 60 8.08 -8.50 4.58
N ALA A 61 6.92 -8.30 3.95
CA ALA A 61 6.78 -8.14 2.51
C ALA A 61 6.96 -6.69 2.05
N ALA A 62 6.58 -5.73 2.87
CA ALA A 62 6.59 -4.31 2.54
C ALA A 62 6.87 -3.43 3.76
N ILE A 63 7.33 -2.21 3.51
CA ILE A 63 7.33 -1.14 4.49
C ILE A 63 6.02 -0.36 4.37
N GLY A 64 5.32 -0.21 5.46
CA GLY A 64 3.98 0.41 5.52
C GLY A 64 3.06 -0.35 6.49
N GLU A 65 1.95 0.19 6.78
CA GLU A 65 1.34 1.41 6.23
C GLU A 65 2.08 2.65 6.76
N CYS A 66 2.49 3.53 5.87
CA CYS A 66 3.09 4.82 6.18
C CYS A 66 2.60 5.85 5.15
N GLY A 67 2.80 7.14 5.39
CA GLY A 67 2.35 8.11 4.38
C GLY A 67 1.94 9.46 4.92
N LEU A 68 0.98 10.10 4.22
CA LEU A 68 0.54 11.47 4.48
C LEU A 68 -0.99 11.55 4.58
N ASP A 69 -1.50 12.16 5.63
CA ASP A 69 -2.93 12.45 5.79
C ASP A 69 -3.12 13.89 6.22
N ALA A 70 -3.58 14.74 5.28
CA ALA A 70 -3.84 16.15 5.54
C ALA A 70 -5.14 16.41 6.31
N LEU A 71 -5.99 15.40 6.51
CA LEU A 71 -7.27 15.54 7.21
C LEU A 71 -7.25 14.99 8.63
N ARG A 72 -6.59 13.85 8.85
CA ARG A 72 -6.64 13.08 10.10
C ARG A 72 -5.25 12.75 10.65
N GLY A 73 -4.18 13.19 9.99
CA GLY A 73 -2.81 12.99 10.48
C GLY A 73 -2.64 13.61 11.86
N SER A 74 -1.97 12.90 12.76
CA SER A 74 -1.78 13.35 14.15
C SER A 74 -0.73 14.44 14.32
N ALA A 75 0.11 14.65 13.30
CA ALA A 75 1.13 15.69 13.25
C ALA A 75 0.99 16.56 11.98
N PRO A 76 1.57 17.78 11.95
CA PRO A 76 1.64 18.59 10.74
C PRO A 76 2.29 17.85 9.56
N LEU A 77 1.91 18.22 8.32
CA LEU A 77 2.37 17.51 7.12
C LEU A 77 3.90 17.50 6.96
N ASP A 78 4.60 18.54 7.36
CA ASP A 78 6.06 18.58 7.31
C ASP A 78 6.73 17.59 8.26
N VAL A 79 6.10 17.28 9.38
CA VAL A 79 6.53 16.22 10.31
C VAL A 79 6.22 14.84 9.71
N GLN A 80 5.01 14.67 9.15
CA GLN A 80 4.64 13.42 8.46
C GLN A 80 5.60 13.13 7.29
N GLU A 81 6.00 14.14 6.51
CA GLU A 81 6.96 13.99 5.40
C GLU A 81 8.34 13.53 5.87
N LYS A 82 8.83 14.03 7.01
CA LYS A 82 10.10 13.57 7.58
C LYS A 82 10.02 12.09 7.95
N ILE A 83 8.94 11.69 8.63
CA ILE A 83 8.72 10.30 9.03
C ILE A 83 8.54 9.41 7.80
N PHE A 84 7.76 9.84 6.80
CA PHE A 84 7.60 9.13 5.53
C PHE A 84 8.94 8.97 4.79
N THR A 85 9.75 10.02 4.75
CA THR A 85 11.08 9.98 4.12
C THR A 85 11.98 8.93 4.79
N ALA A 86 11.94 8.82 6.11
CA ALA A 86 12.68 7.78 6.84
C ALA A 86 12.18 6.36 6.45
N HIS A 87 10.86 6.16 6.30
CA HIS A 87 10.32 4.88 5.80
C HIS A 87 10.77 4.58 4.36
N ALA A 88 10.79 5.59 3.48
CA ALA A 88 11.27 5.43 2.11
C ALA A 88 12.76 5.03 2.07
N GLN A 89 13.60 5.65 2.89
CA GLN A 89 15.01 5.29 3.03
C GLN A 89 15.20 3.88 3.60
N LEU A 90 14.40 3.49 4.58
CA LEU A 90 14.42 2.12 5.13
C LEU A 90 14.03 1.11 4.04
N ALA A 91 12.96 1.38 3.27
CA ALA A 91 12.50 0.53 2.18
C ALA A 91 13.59 0.29 1.14
N GLU A 92 14.33 1.33 0.75
CA GLU A 92 15.50 1.21 -0.12
C GLU A 92 16.60 0.32 0.50
N GLY A 93 16.92 0.54 1.78
CA GLY A 93 17.94 -0.24 2.50
C GLY A 93 17.63 -1.73 2.59
N VAL A 94 16.37 -2.08 2.87
CA VAL A 94 15.92 -3.49 2.98
C VAL A 94 15.42 -4.07 1.65
N ARG A 95 15.36 -3.26 0.60
CA ARG A 95 14.89 -3.63 -0.76
C ARG A 95 13.46 -4.21 -0.76
N LYS A 96 12.56 -3.50 -0.11
CA LYS A 96 11.14 -3.84 -0.02
C LYS A 96 10.27 -2.69 -0.52
N PRO A 97 9.12 -2.94 -1.17
CA PRO A 97 8.22 -1.90 -1.63
C PRO A 97 7.55 -1.16 -0.47
N LEU A 98 6.96 0.02 -0.77
CA LEU A 98 6.14 0.75 0.19
C LEU A 98 4.64 0.57 -0.08
N ILE A 99 3.86 0.37 0.99
CA ILE A 99 2.40 0.50 1.03
C ILE A 99 2.07 1.84 1.69
N ILE A 100 1.44 2.74 0.91
CA ILE A 100 1.36 4.16 1.23
C ILE A 100 -0.08 4.60 1.45
N HIS A 101 -0.35 5.12 2.64
CA HIS A 101 -1.55 5.89 2.95
C HIS A 101 -1.41 7.32 2.40
N CYS A 102 -2.38 7.79 1.62
CA CYS A 102 -2.36 9.17 1.14
C CYS A 102 -3.75 9.78 1.08
N VAL A 103 -4.02 10.76 1.93
CA VAL A 103 -5.28 11.49 1.98
C VAL A 103 -5.04 12.99 1.82
N LYS A 104 -5.57 13.58 0.70
CA LYS A 104 -5.48 15.02 0.41
C LYS A 104 -4.05 15.61 0.42
N ALA A 105 -3.02 14.78 0.12
CA ALA A 105 -1.62 15.17 0.08
C ALA A 105 -0.85 14.55 -1.11
N TYR A 106 -1.55 14.23 -2.20
CA TYR A 106 -0.96 13.55 -3.36
C TYR A 106 0.10 14.38 -4.07
N ASP A 107 -0.05 15.71 -4.14
CA ASP A 107 0.93 16.64 -4.68
C ASP A 107 2.24 16.61 -3.90
N ARG A 108 2.17 16.60 -2.58
CA ARG A 108 3.32 16.48 -1.68
C ARG A 108 4.00 15.12 -1.82
N LEU A 109 3.20 14.04 -1.90
CA LEU A 109 3.71 12.69 -2.11
C LEU A 109 4.45 12.55 -3.45
N MET A 110 3.93 13.14 -4.53
CA MET A 110 4.60 13.17 -5.84
C MET A 110 5.91 13.99 -5.79
N ALA A 111 5.91 15.12 -5.08
CA ALA A 111 7.13 15.92 -4.89
C ALA A 111 8.22 15.15 -4.13
N LEU A 112 7.84 14.43 -3.06
CA LEU A 112 8.75 13.55 -2.32
C LEU A 112 9.33 12.44 -3.21
N ARG A 113 8.49 11.77 -4.02
CA ARG A 113 8.96 10.73 -4.94
C ARG A 113 9.95 11.30 -5.96
N ASN A 114 9.69 12.48 -6.51
CA ASN A 114 10.61 13.15 -7.46
C ASN A 114 11.94 13.53 -6.82
N THR A 115 11.94 13.85 -5.54
CA THR A 115 13.17 14.19 -4.78
C THR A 115 13.95 12.95 -4.39
N ILE A 116 13.27 11.92 -3.86
CA ILE A 116 13.88 10.68 -3.35
C ILE A 116 14.37 9.81 -4.51
N LYS A 117 13.63 9.77 -5.65
CA LYS A 117 13.92 8.93 -6.83
C LYS A 117 14.10 7.45 -6.46
N PRO A 118 13.09 6.84 -5.83
CA PRO A 118 13.23 5.49 -5.27
C PRO A 118 13.48 4.43 -6.36
N GLN A 119 14.21 3.38 -5.98
CA GLN A 119 14.37 2.17 -6.76
C GLN A 119 13.31 1.12 -6.40
N GLN A 120 12.74 1.21 -5.19
CA GLN A 120 11.68 0.31 -4.75
C GLN A 120 10.31 0.82 -5.19
N GLU A 121 9.36 -0.10 -5.38
CA GLU A 121 8.01 0.24 -5.83
C GLU A 121 7.19 0.90 -4.72
N TRP A 122 6.46 1.94 -5.08
CA TRP A 122 5.56 2.69 -4.20
C TRP A 122 4.12 2.43 -4.59
N ILE A 123 3.33 1.87 -3.67
CA ILE A 123 1.94 1.50 -3.89
C ILE A 123 1.04 2.38 -3.02
N ILE A 124 0.18 3.19 -3.64
CA ILE A 124 -0.86 3.92 -2.92
C ILE A 124 -2.01 2.96 -2.66
N HIS A 125 -2.27 2.66 -1.40
CA HIS A 125 -3.38 1.82 -1.00
C HIS A 125 -4.67 2.61 -0.83
N GLY A 126 -5.82 1.92 -0.78
CA GLY A 126 -7.13 2.52 -0.48
C GLY A 126 -7.57 3.60 -1.45
N PHE A 127 -7.12 3.60 -2.70
CA PHE A 127 -7.37 4.69 -3.62
C PHE A 127 -8.85 4.79 -4.03
N ARG A 128 -9.42 6.00 -3.86
CA ARG A 128 -10.82 6.33 -4.18
C ARG A 128 -10.96 7.58 -5.06
N GLY A 129 -9.83 8.10 -5.55
CA GLY A 129 -9.78 9.32 -6.36
C GLY A 129 -10.39 9.15 -7.75
N LYS A 130 -10.41 10.25 -8.52
CA LYS A 130 -10.88 10.28 -9.91
C LYS A 130 -9.84 9.69 -10.87
N PRO A 131 -10.26 9.29 -12.10
CA PRO A 131 -9.36 8.72 -13.12
C PRO A 131 -8.15 9.59 -13.44
N GLU A 132 -8.36 10.91 -13.52
CA GLU A 132 -7.29 11.86 -13.88
C GLU A 132 -6.16 11.83 -12.84
N LEU A 133 -6.51 11.77 -11.54
CA LEU A 133 -5.54 11.64 -10.46
C LEU A 133 -4.84 10.28 -10.50
N ALA A 134 -5.58 9.19 -10.75
CA ALA A 134 -4.99 7.86 -10.88
C ALA A 134 -3.92 7.83 -11.99
N LEU A 135 -4.24 8.34 -13.17
CA LEU A 135 -3.32 8.40 -14.32
C LEU A 135 -2.11 9.31 -14.03
N GLN A 136 -2.32 10.43 -13.34
CA GLN A 136 -1.24 11.32 -12.92
C GLN A 136 -0.25 10.61 -11.97
N LEU A 137 -0.77 9.88 -10.98
CA LEU A 137 0.04 9.10 -10.03
C LEU A 137 0.80 7.98 -10.74
N ILE A 138 0.16 7.26 -11.66
CA ILE A 138 0.82 6.22 -12.46
C ILE A 138 1.95 6.80 -13.32
N LYS A 139 1.71 7.95 -13.97
CA LYS A 139 2.74 8.67 -14.73
C LYS A 139 3.91 9.10 -13.84
N ALA A 140 3.65 9.43 -12.58
CA ALA A 140 4.67 9.72 -11.58
C ALA A 140 5.38 8.47 -11.02
N GLY A 141 5.02 7.26 -11.50
CA GLY A 141 5.69 6.00 -11.16
C GLY A 141 5.08 5.22 -9.99
N PHE A 142 3.88 5.58 -9.53
CA PHE A 142 3.18 4.83 -8.49
C PHE A 142 2.43 3.62 -9.06
N HIS A 143 2.23 2.61 -8.22
CA HIS A 143 1.16 1.63 -8.33
C HIS A 143 -0.04 2.07 -7.50
N ILE A 144 -1.20 1.50 -7.79
CA ILE A 144 -2.46 1.82 -7.11
C ILE A 144 -3.11 0.54 -6.64
N SER A 145 -3.58 0.52 -5.39
CA SER A 145 -4.42 -0.55 -4.87
C SER A 145 -5.85 -0.07 -4.66
N LEU A 146 -6.81 -0.93 -5.03
CA LEU A 146 -8.24 -0.70 -4.91
C LEU A 146 -8.86 -1.64 -3.89
N GLY A 147 -9.54 -1.05 -2.90
CA GLY A 147 -10.37 -1.76 -1.92
C GLY A 147 -11.86 -1.72 -2.28
N GLU A 148 -12.73 -2.15 -1.36
CA GLU A 148 -14.19 -2.22 -1.56
C GLU A 148 -14.83 -0.91 -2.08
N LYS A 149 -14.35 0.24 -1.59
CA LYS A 149 -14.94 1.56 -1.89
C LYS A 149 -14.19 2.29 -3.01
N PHE A 150 -13.84 1.59 -4.07
CA PHE A 150 -13.13 2.19 -5.21
C PHE A 150 -14.06 3.01 -6.12
N ASN A 151 -13.47 3.87 -6.94
CA ASN A 151 -14.16 4.58 -8.03
C ASN A 151 -14.14 3.70 -9.31
N PRO A 152 -15.30 3.29 -9.87
CA PRO A 152 -15.35 2.41 -11.05
C PRO A 152 -14.68 2.99 -12.30
N ASP A 153 -14.76 4.30 -12.52
CA ASP A 153 -14.09 4.94 -13.66
C ASP A 153 -12.57 4.94 -13.50
N SER A 154 -12.08 5.08 -12.26
CA SER A 154 -10.66 4.93 -11.96
C SER A 154 -10.20 3.49 -12.15
N ALA A 155 -10.99 2.51 -11.71
CA ALA A 155 -10.67 1.09 -11.96
C ALA A 155 -10.54 0.81 -13.46
N ARG A 156 -11.43 1.37 -14.29
CA ARG A 156 -11.37 1.23 -15.75
C ARG A 156 -10.12 1.86 -16.34
N ALA A 157 -9.73 3.04 -15.85
CA ALA A 157 -8.60 3.80 -16.37
C ALA A 157 -7.23 3.27 -15.97
N ILE A 158 -7.09 2.66 -14.77
CA ILE A 158 -5.82 2.15 -14.26
C ILE A 158 -5.35 0.95 -15.10
N PRO A 159 -4.15 0.97 -15.71
CA PRO A 159 -3.56 -0.19 -16.38
C PRO A 159 -3.46 -1.38 -15.42
N ALA A 160 -3.75 -2.59 -15.91
CA ALA A 160 -3.78 -3.79 -15.05
C ALA A 160 -2.41 -4.11 -14.43
N GLU A 161 -1.32 -3.77 -15.13
CA GLU A 161 0.08 -3.93 -14.65
C GLU A 161 0.48 -2.93 -13.56
N ARG A 162 -0.37 -1.95 -13.24
CA ARG A 162 -0.17 -0.97 -12.17
C ARG A 162 -1.18 -1.10 -11.06
N LEU A 163 -1.99 -2.18 -11.09
CA LEU A 163 -3.13 -2.37 -10.21
C LEU A 163 -2.87 -3.47 -9.19
N PHE A 164 -3.25 -3.19 -7.95
CA PHE A 164 -3.38 -4.15 -6.87
C PHE A 164 -4.79 -4.12 -6.29
N ILE A 165 -5.14 -5.14 -5.53
CA ILE A 165 -6.42 -5.27 -4.83
C ILE A 165 -6.15 -5.51 -3.35
N GLU A 166 -7.02 -4.99 -2.49
CA GLU A 166 -6.91 -5.09 -1.05
C GLU A 166 -8.27 -5.17 -0.36
N SER A 167 -8.29 -5.67 0.86
CA SER A 167 -9.47 -5.61 1.74
C SER A 167 -9.42 -4.45 2.73
N ASP A 168 -8.24 -3.99 3.14
CA ASP A 168 -8.07 -2.95 4.15
C ASP A 168 -8.81 -3.30 5.47
N GLU A 169 -9.70 -2.46 5.95
CA GLU A 169 -10.60 -2.68 7.11
C GLU A 169 -11.94 -3.33 6.72
N SER A 170 -12.17 -3.61 5.44
CA SER A 170 -13.45 -4.14 4.96
C SER A 170 -13.70 -5.56 5.44
N GLN A 171 -14.98 -5.86 5.74
CA GLN A 171 -15.46 -7.22 5.99
C GLN A 171 -15.88 -7.94 4.70
N CYS A 172 -15.87 -7.24 3.55
CA CYS A 172 -16.16 -7.82 2.25
C CYS A 172 -15.10 -8.86 1.89
N PRO A 173 -15.47 -10.07 1.49
CA PRO A 173 -14.50 -11.06 1.04
C PRO A 173 -13.68 -10.54 -0.13
N ILE A 174 -12.37 -10.77 -0.12
CA ILE A 174 -11.46 -10.27 -1.16
C ILE A 174 -11.89 -10.69 -2.57
N LYS A 175 -12.47 -11.88 -2.73
CA LYS A 175 -13.02 -12.35 -4.01
C LYS A 175 -14.12 -11.45 -4.56
N GLU A 176 -14.98 -10.91 -3.70
CA GLU A 176 -16.06 -10.00 -4.11
C GLU A 176 -15.49 -8.66 -4.57
N ILE A 177 -14.45 -8.15 -3.91
CA ILE A 177 -13.73 -6.94 -4.34
C ILE A 177 -13.11 -7.18 -5.73
N TYR A 178 -12.45 -8.32 -5.95
CA TYR A 178 -11.93 -8.72 -7.27
C TYR A 178 -13.02 -8.76 -8.31
N THR A 179 -14.19 -9.35 -8.00
CA THR A 179 -15.32 -9.43 -8.92
C THR A 179 -15.83 -8.04 -9.32
N ALA A 180 -15.98 -7.15 -8.35
CA ALA A 180 -16.43 -5.78 -8.60
C ALA A 180 -15.43 -4.98 -9.46
N VAL A 181 -14.13 -5.08 -9.16
CA VAL A 181 -13.08 -4.40 -9.93
C VAL A 181 -12.96 -4.97 -11.35
N ALA A 182 -13.00 -6.30 -11.52
CA ALA A 182 -12.97 -6.95 -12.83
C ALA A 182 -14.16 -6.51 -13.70
N THR A 183 -15.37 -6.47 -13.12
CA THR A 183 -16.57 -5.96 -13.79
C THR A 183 -16.40 -4.51 -14.24
N ALA A 184 -15.89 -3.62 -13.37
CA ALA A 184 -15.66 -2.22 -13.69
C ALA A 184 -14.63 -2.06 -14.82
N LYS A 185 -13.60 -2.93 -14.87
CA LYS A 185 -12.57 -2.93 -15.91
C LYS A 185 -13.03 -3.59 -17.23
N GLY A 186 -14.14 -4.31 -17.23
CA GLY A 186 -14.59 -5.06 -18.40
C GLY A 186 -13.72 -6.27 -18.74
N MET A 187 -13.14 -6.92 -17.71
CA MET A 187 -12.30 -8.12 -17.84
C MET A 187 -12.82 -9.25 -16.96
N SER A 188 -12.37 -10.49 -17.17
CA SER A 188 -12.74 -11.61 -16.30
C SER A 188 -12.01 -11.53 -14.95
N ILE A 189 -12.60 -12.14 -13.92
CA ILE A 189 -11.98 -12.21 -12.60
C ILE A 189 -10.68 -13.04 -12.65
N GLU A 190 -10.63 -14.04 -13.51
CA GLU A 190 -9.46 -14.88 -13.74
C GLU A 190 -8.30 -14.05 -14.32
N GLU A 191 -8.59 -13.23 -15.32
CA GLU A 191 -7.59 -12.36 -15.92
C GLU A 191 -7.08 -11.34 -14.92
N LEU A 192 -7.96 -10.68 -14.15
CA LEU A 192 -7.55 -9.75 -13.10
C LEU A 192 -6.68 -10.43 -12.05
N ALA A 193 -7.06 -11.63 -11.59
CA ALA A 193 -6.30 -12.38 -10.60
C ALA A 193 -4.89 -12.73 -11.11
N LEU A 194 -4.76 -13.16 -12.37
CA LEU A 194 -3.45 -13.45 -12.99
C LEU A 194 -2.58 -12.20 -13.09
N ARG A 195 -3.17 -11.05 -13.47
CA ARG A 195 -2.43 -9.77 -13.56
C ARG A 195 -1.93 -9.31 -12.20
N THR A 196 -2.80 -9.31 -11.18
CA THR A 196 -2.42 -8.88 -9.84
C THR A 196 -1.45 -9.85 -9.16
N GLU A 197 -1.54 -11.16 -9.42
CA GLU A 197 -0.56 -12.15 -8.98
C GLU A 197 0.82 -11.89 -9.63
N ALA A 198 0.85 -11.57 -10.92
CA ALA A 198 2.10 -11.17 -11.59
C ALA A 198 2.69 -9.89 -11.02
N ASN A 199 1.86 -8.88 -10.73
CA ASN A 199 2.30 -7.65 -10.09
C ASN A 199 2.84 -7.89 -8.67
N ALA A 200 2.25 -8.84 -7.93
CA ALA A 200 2.61 -9.13 -6.53
C ALA A 200 4.01 -9.74 -6.37
N ARG A 201 4.68 -10.15 -7.44
CA ARG A 201 6.07 -10.64 -7.41
C ARG A 201 7.06 -9.60 -6.85
N ILE A 202 6.70 -8.32 -6.81
CA ILE A 202 7.52 -7.27 -6.17
C ILE A 202 7.69 -7.51 -4.66
N PHE A 203 6.77 -8.24 -4.04
CA PHE A 203 6.79 -8.52 -2.59
C PHE A 203 7.61 -9.76 -2.20
N LYS A 204 8.23 -10.47 -3.12
CA LYS A 204 9.08 -11.66 -2.89
C LYS A 204 8.43 -12.83 -2.14
N GLN A 205 7.31 -12.63 -1.43
CA GLN A 205 6.58 -13.64 -0.66
C GLN A 205 5.46 -14.31 -1.46
N PHE A 206 5.16 -13.82 -2.68
CA PHE A 206 4.10 -14.34 -3.55
C PHE A 206 4.63 -15.04 -4.82
#